data_a14d2035c69955da219f3f2dc1b2d410
#
_entry.id   a14d2035c69955da219f3f2dc1b2d410
#
_cell.length_a   1.000
_cell.length_b   1.000
_cell.length_c   1.000
_cell.angle_alpha   90.00
_cell.angle_beta   90.00
_cell.angle_gamma   90.00
#
_symmetry.space_group_name_H-M   'P 1'
#
loop_
_entity.id
_entity.type
_entity.pdbx_description
1 polymer ?
#
loop_
_entity_poly.entity_id
_entity_poly.type
_entity_poly.pdbx_seq_one_letter_code
_entity_poly.pdbx_strand_id
1 'polypeptide(L)'
;MILTRTYERDYSGLVTKINRPGGRYTRYCYDKLGRVIRTDYYDKTYENFTYNKNGALIEVENQYGKVKFERDSLGRITKEWQGRHWISNQYDELGNCIQTVSSFGANILTSRNEMGQATQVAAYLDKEKPWVSRMEYNALGQETQRLFSNNICSAW
;
A
#
# COMPACT_ATOMS: atom_id res chain seq x y z
N MET A 1 -8.48 -37.52 -12.57
CA MET A 1 -8.97 -36.36 -13.36
C MET A 1 -7.79 -35.43 -13.54
N ILE A 2 -7.34 -35.19 -14.79
CA ILE A 2 -6.22 -34.30 -15.07
C ILE A 2 -6.79 -32.87 -15.19
N LEU A 3 -6.35 -31.96 -14.32
CA LEU A 3 -6.73 -30.55 -14.39
C LEU A 3 -5.69 -29.82 -15.25
N THR A 4 -6.07 -29.37 -16.44
CA THR A 4 -5.19 -28.71 -17.39
C THR A 4 -5.35 -27.18 -17.32
N ARG A 5 -4.24 -26.45 -17.28
CA ARG A 5 -4.18 -24.99 -17.47
C ARG A 5 -3.49 -24.72 -18.80
N THR A 6 -4.08 -23.85 -19.63
CA THR A 6 -3.49 -23.46 -20.92
C THR A 6 -3.30 -21.94 -20.99
N TYR A 7 -2.34 -21.50 -21.80
CA TYR A 7 -1.94 -20.12 -21.94
C TYR A 7 -2.00 -19.71 -23.40
N GLU A 8 -2.67 -18.61 -23.68
CA GLU A 8 -2.61 -17.92 -24.96
C GLU A 8 -1.60 -16.78 -24.84
N ARG A 9 -0.81 -16.53 -25.91
CA ARG A 9 0.21 -15.48 -25.92
C ARG A 9 0.08 -14.66 -27.19
N ASP A 10 0.53 -13.40 -27.12
CA ASP A 10 0.70 -12.55 -28.30
C ASP A 10 2.02 -12.83 -29.03
N TYR A 11 2.27 -12.08 -30.11
CA TYR A 11 3.51 -12.18 -30.90
C TYR A 11 4.76 -11.78 -30.13
N SER A 12 4.63 -11.02 -29.03
CA SER A 12 5.73 -10.62 -28.14
C SER A 12 5.98 -11.63 -27.03
N GLY A 13 5.18 -12.73 -26.97
CA GLY A 13 5.28 -13.75 -25.96
C GLY A 13 4.54 -13.45 -24.65
N LEU A 14 3.88 -12.29 -24.54
CA LEU A 14 3.08 -11.94 -23.35
C LEU A 14 1.84 -12.80 -23.26
N VAL A 15 1.48 -13.23 -22.04
CA VAL A 15 0.29 -14.07 -21.79
C VAL A 15 -0.97 -13.22 -21.90
N THR A 16 -1.75 -13.38 -22.96
CA THR A 16 -3.01 -12.64 -23.17
C THR A 16 -4.20 -13.32 -22.52
N LYS A 17 -4.12 -14.65 -22.27
CA LYS A 17 -5.19 -15.37 -21.60
C LYS A 17 -4.67 -16.63 -20.89
N ILE A 18 -5.24 -16.88 -19.73
CA ILE A 18 -5.05 -18.12 -18.97
C ILE A 18 -6.39 -18.82 -18.88
N ASN A 19 -6.49 -20.03 -19.44
CA ASN A 19 -7.66 -20.89 -19.30
C ASN A 19 -7.45 -21.86 -18.12
N ARG A 20 -8.46 -22.03 -17.30
CA ARG A 20 -8.46 -22.91 -16.11
C ARG A 20 -9.60 -23.94 -16.22
N PRO A 21 -9.53 -25.07 -15.51
CA PRO A 21 -10.61 -26.04 -15.44
C PRO A 21 -11.95 -25.40 -15.04
N GLY A 22 -13.06 -25.97 -15.57
CA GLY A 22 -14.41 -25.45 -15.32
C GLY A 22 -14.77 -24.20 -16.13
N GLY A 23 -14.11 -23.97 -17.27
CA GLY A 23 -14.40 -22.84 -18.17
C GLY A 23 -13.96 -21.46 -17.64
N ARG A 24 -13.25 -21.42 -16.52
CA ARG A 24 -12.73 -20.17 -15.95
C ARG A 24 -11.56 -19.66 -16.76
N TYR A 25 -11.49 -18.35 -16.95
CA TYR A 25 -10.35 -17.72 -17.62
C TYR A 25 -10.00 -16.38 -16.97
N THR A 26 -8.79 -15.90 -17.28
CA THR A 26 -8.35 -14.54 -17.03
C THR A 26 -7.72 -14.03 -18.33
N ARG A 27 -8.13 -12.85 -18.80
CA ARG A 27 -7.53 -12.15 -19.94
C ARG A 27 -6.74 -10.95 -19.45
N TYR A 28 -5.66 -10.64 -20.17
CA TYR A 28 -4.80 -9.50 -19.91
C TYR A 28 -4.69 -8.64 -21.16
N CYS A 29 -4.78 -7.33 -20.99
CA CYS A 29 -4.42 -6.35 -22.02
C CYS A 29 -3.19 -5.59 -21.55
N TYR A 30 -2.31 -5.28 -22.49
CA TYR A 30 -1.02 -4.64 -22.20
C TYR A 30 -0.91 -3.31 -22.94
N ASP A 31 -0.14 -2.39 -22.38
CA ASP A 31 0.31 -1.20 -23.10
C ASP A 31 1.54 -1.52 -23.99
N LYS A 32 2.04 -0.51 -24.71
CA LYS A 32 3.21 -0.63 -25.59
C LYS A 32 4.52 -0.98 -24.87
N LEU A 33 4.57 -0.86 -23.54
CA LEU A 33 5.71 -1.20 -22.70
C LEU A 33 5.57 -2.58 -22.03
N GLY A 34 4.51 -3.34 -22.38
CA GLY A 34 4.25 -4.68 -21.82
C GLY A 34 3.68 -4.67 -20.40
N ARG A 35 3.17 -3.54 -19.90
CA ARG A 35 2.52 -3.46 -18.61
C ARG A 35 1.04 -3.78 -18.75
N VAL A 36 0.49 -4.56 -17.78
CA VAL A 36 -0.93 -4.87 -17.74
C VAL A 36 -1.73 -3.59 -17.51
N ILE A 37 -2.63 -3.23 -18.44
CA ILE A 37 -3.55 -2.08 -18.30
C ILE A 37 -4.97 -2.52 -18.01
N ARG A 38 -5.30 -3.79 -18.26
CA ARG A 38 -6.60 -4.37 -17.96
C ARG A 38 -6.50 -5.88 -17.74
N THR A 39 -7.26 -6.36 -16.75
CA THR A 39 -7.52 -7.77 -16.49
C THR A 39 -9.02 -8.01 -16.54
N ASP A 40 -9.48 -8.98 -17.37
CA ASP A 40 -10.87 -9.43 -17.40
C ASP A 40 -10.96 -10.85 -16.86
N TYR A 41 -11.95 -11.10 -16.00
CA TYR A 41 -12.22 -12.40 -15.39
C TYR A 41 -13.44 -13.08 -16.02
N TYR A 42 -13.53 -14.41 -15.88
CA TYR A 42 -14.61 -15.24 -16.44
C TYR A 42 -16.00 -14.85 -15.95
N ASP A 43 -16.12 -14.28 -14.75
CA ASP A 43 -17.35 -13.83 -14.10
C ASP A 43 -17.78 -12.43 -14.52
N LYS A 44 -17.15 -11.87 -15.56
CA LYS A 44 -17.34 -10.52 -16.11
C LYS A 44 -16.85 -9.41 -15.22
N THR A 45 -16.16 -9.70 -14.12
CA THR A 45 -15.44 -8.68 -13.35
C THR A 45 -14.17 -8.26 -14.08
N TYR A 46 -13.66 -7.06 -13.77
CA TYR A 46 -12.46 -6.54 -14.40
C TYR A 46 -11.64 -5.66 -13.44
N GLU A 47 -10.40 -5.43 -13.81
CA GLU A 47 -9.50 -4.47 -13.19
C GLU A 47 -8.81 -3.65 -14.28
N ASN A 48 -8.80 -2.33 -14.16
CA ASN A 48 -8.04 -1.41 -15.00
C ASN A 48 -6.87 -0.83 -14.19
N PHE A 49 -5.72 -0.65 -14.85
CA PHE A 49 -4.50 -0.16 -14.25
C PHE A 49 -3.99 1.04 -15.05
N THR A 50 -3.68 2.15 -14.37
CA THR A 50 -3.11 3.34 -14.99
C THR A 50 -1.74 3.63 -14.39
N TYR A 51 -0.79 3.94 -15.26
CA TYR A 51 0.61 4.20 -14.88
C TYR A 51 1.00 5.62 -15.28
N ASN A 52 1.88 6.23 -14.50
CA ASN A 52 2.50 7.49 -14.88
C ASN A 52 3.62 7.29 -15.91
N LYS A 53 4.23 8.40 -16.36
CA LYS A 53 5.33 8.40 -17.34
C LYS A 53 6.56 7.62 -16.87
N ASN A 54 6.77 7.51 -15.54
CA ASN A 54 7.89 6.79 -14.93
C ASN A 54 7.59 5.30 -14.71
N GLY A 55 6.40 4.81 -15.14
CA GLY A 55 5.99 3.42 -14.99
C GLY A 55 5.39 3.07 -13.65
N ALA A 56 5.25 4.01 -12.71
CA ALA A 56 4.62 3.76 -11.43
C ALA A 56 3.10 3.71 -11.57
N LEU A 57 2.45 2.73 -10.92
CA LEU A 57 1.01 2.60 -10.83
C LEU A 57 0.42 3.79 -10.06
N ILE A 58 -0.56 4.50 -10.67
CA ILE A 58 -1.22 5.68 -10.09
C ILE A 58 -2.72 5.51 -9.91
N GLU A 59 -3.34 4.54 -10.58
CA GLU A 59 -4.76 4.26 -10.42
C GLU A 59 -5.06 2.78 -10.69
N VAL A 60 -5.94 2.20 -9.87
CA VAL A 60 -6.58 0.91 -10.09
C VAL A 60 -8.09 1.09 -9.96
N GLU A 61 -8.84 0.55 -10.92
CA GLU A 61 -10.30 0.64 -10.94
C GLU A 61 -10.91 -0.71 -11.27
N ASN A 62 -12.01 -1.03 -10.59
CA ASN A 62 -12.87 -2.15 -10.95
C ASN A 62 -14.34 -1.71 -10.87
N GLN A 63 -15.29 -2.63 -11.08
CA GLN A 63 -16.73 -2.33 -11.02
C GLN A 63 -17.23 -1.89 -9.63
N TYR A 64 -16.44 -2.05 -8.56
CA TYR A 64 -16.82 -1.71 -7.19
C TYR A 64 -16.22 -0.41 -6.70
N GLY A 65 -15.14 0.06 -7.34
CA GLY A 65 -14.50 1.27 -6.90
C GLY A 65 -13.16 1.55 -7.58
N LYS A 66 -12.57 2.64 -7.12
CA LYS A 66 -11.31 3.18 -7.64
C LYS A 66 -10.38 3.54 -6.50
N VAL A 67 -9.12 3.15 -6.65
CA VAL A 67 -8.01 3.55 -5.79
C VAL A 67 -7.05 4.40 -6.62
N LYS A 68 -6.63 5.55 -6.09
CA LYS A 68 -5.63 6.42 -6.71
C LYS A 68 -4.45 6.64 -5.78
N PHE A 69 -3.27 6.79 -6.37
CA PHE A 69 -2.01 7.02 -5.66
C PHE A 69 -1.34 8.29 -6.14
N GLU A 70 -1.00 9.17 -5.22
CA GLU A 70 -0.04 10.24 -5.43
C GLU A 70 1.33 9.79 -4.92
N ARG A 71 2.39 10.19 -5.61
CA ARG A 71 3.76 9.80 -5.27
C ARG A 71 4.69 11.01 -5.32
N ASP A 72 5.71 10.96 -4.50
CA ASP A 72 6.82 11.91 -4.58
C ASP A 72 7.80 11.55 -5.71
N SER A 73 8.84 12.34 -5.85
CA SER A 73 9.89 12.15 -6.86
C SER A 73 10.69 10.86 -6.69
N LEU A 74 10.70 10.27 -5.49
CA LEU A 74 11.34 8.99 -5.17
C LEU A 74 10.40 7.79 -5.38
N GLY A 75 9.14 8.03 -5.81
CA GLY A 75 8.14 6.99 -6.06
C GLY A 75 7.36 6.54 -4.82
N ARG A 76 7.60 7.13 -3.62
CA ARG A 76 6.89 6.79 -2.38
C ARG A 76 5.46 7.31 -2.43
N ILE A 77 4.50 6.56 -1.89
CA ILE A 77 3.09 6.96 -1.87
C ILE A 77 2.89 8.05 -0.82
N THR A 78 2.63 9.28 -1.27
CA THR A 78 2.31 10.42 -0.41
C THR A 78 0.83 10.53 -0.12
N LYS A 79 -0.03 9.99 -1.01
CA LYS A 79 -1.47 9.95 -0.78
C LYS A 79 -2.12 8.78 -1.53
N GLU A 80 -3.06 8.13 -0.85
CA GLU A 80 -3.92 7.10 -1.41
C GLU A 80 -5.38 7.52 -1.23
N TRP A 81 -6.19 7.30 -2.28
CA TRP A 81 -7.61 7.59 -2.30
C TRP A 81 -8.41 6.32 -2.54
N GLN A 82 -9.46 6.11 -1.76
CA GLN A 82 -10.47 5.08 -1.96
C GLN A 82 -11.84 5.75 -2.03
N GLY A 83 -12.32 6.01 -3.24
CA GLY A 83 -13.50 6.84 -3.46
C GLY A 83 -13.28 8.26 -2.93
N ARG A 84 -14.07 8.67 -1.92
CA ARG A 84 -13.96 9.98 -1.24
C ARG A 84 -13.00 9.99 -0.05
N HIS A 85 -12.55 8.83 0.41
CA HIS A 85 -11.67 8.69 1.57
C HIS A 85 -10.21 8.67 1.12
N TRP A 86 -9.33 9.15 1.99
CA TRP A 86 -7.90 9.19 1.69
C TRP A 86 -7.05 9.02 2.94
N ILE A 87 -5.84 8.56 2.70
CA ILE A 87 -4.73 8.53 3.65
C ILE A 87 -3.56 9.26 3.00
N SER A 88 -2.87 10.14 3.74
CA SER A 88 -1.64 10.78 3.28
C SER A 88 -0.49 10.51 4.22
N ASN A 89 0.72 10.37 3.65
CA ASN A 89 1.95 10.07 4.36
C ASN A 89 2.99 11.16 4.10
N GLN A 90 3.75 11.49 5.13
CA GLN A 90 4.97 12.29 5.02
C GLN A 90 6.18 11.44 5.40
N TYR A 91 7.28 11.70 4.75
CA TYR A 91 8.51 10.94 4.92
C TYR A 91 9.67 11.86 5.27
N ASP A 92 10.60 11.37 6.08
CA ASP A 92 11.88 12.02 6.32
C ASP A 92 12.85 11.82 5.13
N GLU A 93 14.03 12.43 5.23
CA GLU A 93 15.08 12.32 4.21
C GLU A 93 15.60 10.86 4.05
N LEU A 94 15.52 10.05 5.09
CA LEU A 94 15.92 8.65 5.10
C LEU A 94 14.84 7.71 4.51
N GLY A 95 13.64 8.26 4.20
CA GLY A 95 12.53 7.50 3.63
C GLY A 95 11.60 6.86 4.66
N ASN A 96 11.77 7.15 5.95
CA ASN A 96 10.85 6.68 6.97
C ASN A 96 9.57 7.49 6.96
N CYS A 97 8.41 6.82 7.06
CA CYS A 97 7.14 7.51 7.29
C CYS A 97 7.12 8.12 8.70
N ILE A 98 6.97 9.45 8.78
CA ILE A 98 6.96 10.22 10.03
C ILE A 98 5.57 10.74 10.38
N GLN A 99 4.67 10.84 9.40
CA GLN A 99 3.28 11.22 9.64
C GLN A 99 2.34 10.47 8.70
N THR A 100 1.21 10.02 9.24
CA THR A 100 0.06 9.51 8.47
C THR A 100 -1.19 10.24 8.92
N VAL A 101 -1.93 10.83 7.96
CA VAL A 101 -3.20 11.52 8.19
C VAL A 101 -4.28 10.86 7.36
N SER A 102 -5.50 10.76 7.90
CA SER A 102 -6.65 10.21 7.18
C SER A 102 -7.79 11.22 7.05
N SER A 103 -8.64 11.01 6.05
CA SER A 103 -9.88 11.78 5.87
C SER A 103 -10.90 11.59 6.99
N PHE A 104 -10.66 10.66 7.91
CA PHE A 104 -11.48 10.41 9.10
C PHE A 104 -10.98 11.15 10.35
N GLY A 105 -10.02 12.07 10.21
CA GLY A 105 -9.48 12.87 11.30
C GLY A 105 -8.32 12.23 12.06
N ALA A 106 -7.95 10.98 11.77
CA ALA A 106 -6.78 10.37 12.39
C ALA A 106 -5.49 11.05 11.90
N ASN A 107 -4.59 11.37 12.85
CA ASN A 107 -3.24 11.90 12.59
C ASN A 107 -2.25 11.14 13.48
N ILE A 108 -1.34 10.40 12.87
CA ILE A 108 -0.34 9.58 13.54
C ILE A 108 1.03 10.17 13.26
N LEU A 109 1.75 10.55 14.32
CA LEU A 109 3.13 11.03 14.25
C LEU A 109 4.07 9.95 14.78
N THR A 110 5.17 9.69 14.07
CA THR A 110 6.20 8.73 14.47
C THR A 110 7.55 9.44 14.56
N SER A 111 8.13 9.48 15.78
CA SER A 111 9.51 9.90 15.99
C SER A 111 10.45 8.70 15.93
N ARG A 112 11.68 8.91 15.45
CA ARG A 112 12.67 7.85 15.30
C ARG A 112 14.03 8.29 15.84
N ASN A 113 14.86 7.32 16.20
CA ASN A 113 16.27 7.56 16.51
C ASN A 113 17.12 7.52 15.22
N GLU A 114 18.41 7.78 15.35
CA GLU A 114 19.36 7.77 14.23
C GLU A 114 19.48 6.41 13.51
N MET A 115 19.12 5.32 14.17
CA MET A 115 19.04 3.97 13.57
C MET A 115 17.71 3.68 12.86
N GLY A 116 16.81 4.68 12.78
CA GLY A 116 15.50 4.55 12.14
C GLY A 116 14.43 3.84 12.98
N GLN A 117 14.74 3.46 14.23
CA GLN A 117 13.80 2.79 15.12
C GLN A 117 12.79 3.79 15.70
N ALA A 118 11.52 3.41 15.77
CA ALA A 118 10.46 4.26 16.30
C ALA A 118 10.63 4.44 17.83
N THR A 119 10.89 5.67 18.27
CA THR A 119 11.01 6.02 19.70
C THR A 119 9.71 6.55 20.30
N GLN A 120 8.83 7.09 19.46
CA GLN A 120 7.50 7.52 19.87
C GLN A 120 6.50 7.37 18.72
N VAL A 121 5.32 6.91 19.04
CA VAL A 121 4.12 7.00 18.19
C VAL A 121 3.06 7.77 18.94
N ALA A 122 2.55 8.85 18.34
CA ALA A 122 1.46 9.67 18.89
C ALA A 122 0.28 9.65 17.90
N ALA A 123 -0.87 9.14 18.35
CA ALA A 123 -2.10 9.09 17.57
C ALA A 123 -3.11 10.11 18.10
N TYR A 124 -3.55 10.98 17.23
CA TYR A 124 -4.57 12.00 17.48
C TYR A 124 -5.83 11.62 16.72
N LEU A 125 -6.97 11.77 17.37
CA LEU A 125 -8.28 11.72 16.72
C LEU A 125 -9.00 13.02 17.05
N ASP A 126 -9.25 13.85 16.05
CA ASP A 126 -9.82 15.19 16.17
C ASP A 126 -9.06 16.06 17.19
N LYS A 127 -9.78 16.60 18.20
CA LYS A 127 -9.23 17.49 19.24
C LYS A 127 -8.96 16.78 20.56
N GLU A 128 -9.06 15.46 20.59
CA GLU A 128 -8.84 14.70 21.80
C GLU A 128 -7.37 14.64 22.22
N LYS A 129 -7.12 14.28 23.48
CA LYS A 129 -5.78 14.04 23.99
C LYS A 129 -5.15 12.86 23.24
N PRO A 130 -3.93 13.00 22.70
CA PRO A 130 -3.33 11.94 21.92
C PRO A 130 -3.07 10.70 22.75
N TRP A 131 -3.28 9.55 22.14
CA TRP A 131 -2.70 8.31 22.63
C TRP A 131 -1.23 8.30 22.23
N VAL A 132 -0.33 8.04 23.20
CA VAL A 132 1.12 8.06 22.99
C VAL A 132 1.73 6.75 23.46
N SER A 133 2.57 6.14 22.61
CA SER A 133 3.46 5.05 22.97
C SER A 133 4.90 5.51 22.80
N ARG A 134 5.76 5.26 23.81
CA ARG A 134 7.20 5.51 23.78
C ARG A 134 7.95 4.20 23.88
N MET A 135 8.99 4.03 23.10
CA MET A 135 9.81 2.82 23.04
C MET A 135 11.27 3.16 23.35
N GLU A 136 11.92 2.32 24.14
CA GLU A 136 13.34 2.40 24.48
C GLU A 136 14.06 1.15 23.96
N TYR A 137 15.31 1.33 23.56
CA TYR A 137 16.12 0.27 22.93
C TYR A 137 17.48 0.17 23.61
N ASN A 138 18.02 -1.05 23.69
CA ASN A 138 19.40 -1.27 24.11
C ASN A 138 20.39 -1.00 22.95
N ALA A 139 21.68 -1.09 23.25
CA ALA A 139 22.75 -0.89 22.27
C ALA A 139 22.74 -1.89 21.09
N LEU A 140 22.06 -3.02 21.23
CA LEU A 140 21.89 -4.02 20.17
C LEU A 140 20.64 -3.76 19.32
N GLY A 141 19.89 -2.68 19.61
CA GLY A 141 18.68 -2.32 18.88
C GLY A 141 17.44 -3.13 19.29
N GLN A 142 17.49 -3.87 20.38
CA GLN A 142 16.34 -4.60 20.91
C GLN A 142 15.52 -3.68 21.78
N GLU A 143 14.18 -3.69 21.61
CA GLU A 143 13.27 -2.93 22.46
C GLU A 143 13.32 -3.47 23.90
N THR A 144 13.58 -2.59 24.86
CA THR A 144 13.69 -2.94 26.28
C THR A 144 12.50 -2.49 27.09
N GLN A 145 11.82 -1.44 26.64
CA GLN A 145 10.67 -0.90 27.36
C GLN A 145 9.69 -0.24 26.40
N ARG A 146 8.40 -0.35 26.70
CA ARG A 146 7.33 0.40 26.05
C ARG A 146 6.39 1.02 27.10
N LEU A 147 6.21 2.33 27.02
CA LEU A 147 5.32 3.12 27.87
C LEU A 147 4.12 3.59 27.06
N PHE A 148 2.93 3.53 27.62
CA PHE A 148 1.70 4.03 27.01
C PHE A 148 1.15 5.22 27.82
N SER A 149 0.41 6.11 27.15
CA SER A 149 -0.18 7.32 27.77
C SER A 149 -1.09 7.05 28.98
N ASN A 150 -1.52 5.81 29.19
CA ASN A 150 -2.36 5.37 30.29
C ASN A 150 -1.58 4.73 31.46
N ASN A 151 -0.27 4.96 31.55
CA ASN A 151 0.64 4.34 32.54
C ASN A 151 0.70 2.80 32.48
N ILE A 152 0.32 2.20 31.36
CA ILE A 152 0.54 0.77 31.13
C ILE A 152 1.97 0.62 30.60
N CYS A 153 2.80 -0.15 31.30
CA CYS A 153 4.16 -0.47 30.90
C CYS A 153 4.26 -1.92 30.48
N SER A 154 4.95 -2.22 29.37
CA SER A 154 5.49 -3.54 29.08
C SER A 154 7.02 -3.41 29.04
N ALA A 155 7.72 -4.22 29.84
CA ALA A 155 9.17 -4.37 29.79
C ALA A 155 9.47 -5.82 29.37
N TRP A 156 10.53 -6.02 28.58
CA TRP A 156 10.96 -7.31 28.05
C TRP A 156 12.35 -7.68 28.55
#